data_e4372debd778c1018fd183a1d8012c7c
#
_entry.id   e4372debd778c1018fd183a1d8012c7c
#
_cell.length_a   1.000
_cell.length_b   1.000
_cell.length_c   1.000
_cell.angle_alpha   90.00
_cell.angle_beta   90.00
_cell.angle_gamma   90.00
#
_symmetry.space_group_name_H-M   'P 1'
#
loop_
_entity.id
_entity.type
_entity.pdbx_description
1 polymer ?
#
loop_
_entity_poly.entity_id
_entity_poly.type
_entity_poly.pdbx_seq_one_letter_code
_entity_poly.pdbx_strand_id
1 'polypeptide(L)'
;RGYSNLDRFGCLDSDGDGWSDVDPGGLDGVEPWFAHPNGSADAFPFTPSQWNDTDEDGFGDNWADGSWNETRMNWSIGVWYANASQPDACPFVTGFSVEDRFGCPDADNDGWSDPDSNWTASNGADAFPDNPTQWSDRDNDGWGDNQSEGALQVDDFPDNPTQWLDTDGDGWGDNNSYGATQVDDFPLIPSQYRDTDGDGYGDDINGFEGDVCPLSTVEEVESGWIS
;
A
#
# COMPACT_ATOMS: atom_id res chain seq x y z
N ARG A 1 -3.52 15.04 -35.66
CA ARG A 1 -4.96 14.83 -35.91
C ARG A 1 -5.10 13.79 -36.99
N GLY A 2 -5.65 12.66 -36.66
CA GLY A 2 -5.96 11.57 -37.54
C GLY A 2 -7.45 11.54 -37.91
N TYR A 3 -7.79 10.49 -38.61
CA TYR A 3 -9.19 10.13 -38.86
C TYR A 3 -9.34 8.66 -38.53
N SER A 4 -10.38 8.32 -37.78
CA SER A 4 -10.66 6.95 -37.38
C SER A 4 -10.82 6.00 -38.55
N ASN A 5 -10.40 4.76 -38.39
CA ASN A 5 -10.45 3.71 -39.39
C ASN A 5 -10.90 2.34 -38.82
N LEU A 6 -11.21 2.28 -37.54
CA LEU A 6 -11.62 1.07 -36.84
C LEU A 6 -13.13 1.04 -36.54
N ASP A 7 -13.71 2.20 -36.15
CA ASP A 7 -15.12 2.34 -35.79
C ASP A 7 -15.93 3.22 -36.77
N ARG A 8 -15.78 4.54 -36.72
CA ARG A 8 -16.45 5.53 -37.60
C ARG A 8 -15.50 6.12 -38.60
N PHE A 9 -15.41 5.55 -39.80
CA PHE A 9 -14.45 5.95 -40.81
C PHE A 9 -14.51 7.44 -41.16
N GLY A 10 -13.36 8.12 -40.98
CA GLY A 10 -13.23 9.51 -41.34
C GLY A 10 -13.68 10.51 -40.27
N CYS A 11 -14.12 10.04 -39.08
CA CYS A 11 -14.35 10.88 -37.93
C CYS A 11 -13.04 11.31 -37.27
N LEU A 12 -13.12 12.32 -36.41
CA LEU A 12 -11.95 12.81 -35.68
C LEU A 12 -11.38 11.69 -34.80
N ASP A 13 -10.06 11.59 -34.82
CA ASP A 13 -9.25 10.68 -34.05
C ASP A 13 -8.04 11.52 -33.61
N SER A 14 -8.04 11.97 -32.36
CA SER A 14 -7.10 12.99 -31.91
C SER A 14 -5.70 12.45 -31.65
N ASP A 15 -5.56 11.20 -31.29
CA ASP A 15 -4.28 10.57 -30.94
C ASP A 15 -3.76 9.61 -32.02
N GLY A 16 -4.63 9.17 -32.93
CA GLY A 16 -4.23 8.39 -34.08
C GLY A 16 -4.21 6.87 -33.86
N ASP A 17 -4.95 6.38 -32.90
CA ASP A 17 -5.03 4.94 -32.58
C ASP A 17 -6.02 4.17 -33.46
N GLY A 18 -6.86 4.92 -34.19
CA GLY A 18 -7.84 4.40 -35.15
C GLY A 18 -9.28 4.43 -34.64
N TRP A 19 -9.51 4.68 -33.37
CA TRP A 19 -10.86 4.86 -32.81
C TRP A 19 -11.27 6.32 -32.89
N SER A 20 -12.56 6.60 -32.99
CA SER A 20 -13.05 7.97 -33.08
C SER A 20 -13.27 8.60 -31.74
N ASP A 21 -12.94 9.89 -31.64
CA ASP A 21 -13.30 10.70 -30.47
C ASP A 21 -14.80 10.70 -30.23
N VAL A 22 -15.21 10.99 -29.00
CA VAL A 22 -16.61 11.24 -28.65
C VAL A 22 -17.19 12.38 -29.48
N ASP A 23 -18.45 12.24 -29.89
CA ASP A 23 -19.18 13.24 -30.64
C ASP A 23 -20.52 13.51 -29.94
N PRO A 24 -20.74 14.70 -29.37
CA PRO A 24 -21.97 15.02 -28.69
C PRO A 24 -23.21 15.02 -29.62
N GLY A 25 -22.99 14.89 -30.93
CA GLY A 25 -24.07 14.93 -31.94
C GLY A 25 -24.67 16.31 -32.12
N GLY A 26 -25.80 16.37 -32.84
CA GLY A 26 -26.62 17.58 -32.93
C GLY A 26 -26.28 18.53 -34.07
N LEU A 27 -25.17 18.35 -34.76
CA LEU A 27 -24.90 19.00 -36.04
C LEU A 27 -25.32 18.05 -37.17
N ASP A 28 -26.19 18.53 -38.05
CA ASP A 28 -26.64 17.82 -39.25
C ASP A 28 -27.47 16.53 -39.02
N GLY A 29 -28.10 16.36 -37.85
CA GLY A 29 -28.96 15.20 -37.56
C GLY A 29 -28.19 13.90 -37.33
N VAL A 30 -26.91 13.98 -36.97
CA VAL A 30 -26.09 12.86 -36.57
C VAL A 30 -26.39 12.56 -35.09
N GLU A 31 -26.64 11.28 -34.80
CA GLU A 31 -26.84 10.81 -33.43
C GLU A 31 -25.56 10.97 -32.63
N PRO A 32 -25.65 11.24 -31.31
CA PRO A 32 -24.49 11.30 -30.41
C PRO A 32 -23.67 10.00 -30.46
N TRP A 33 -22.35 10.14 -30.33
CA TRP A 33 -21.44 9.00 -30.29
C TRP A 33 -20.66 9.06 -28.94
N PHE A 34 -21.05 8.17 -28.06
CA PHE A 34 -20.56 8.17 -26.69
C PHE A 34 -19.32 7.30 -26.54
N ALA A 35 -18.49 7.63 -25.56
CA ALA A 35 -17.37 6.80 -25.14
C ALA A 35 -17.83 5.41 -24.66
N HIS A 36 -16.94 4.44 -24.72
CA HIS A 36 -17.12 3.16 -24.06
C HIS A 36 -17.28 3.39 -22.53
N PRO A 37 -18.18 2.68 -21.83
CA PRO A 37 -19.00 1.56 -22.30
C PRO A 37 -20.39 1.99 -22.86
N ASN A 38 -20.76 3.25 -22.79
CA ASN A 38 -22.06 3.76 -23.22
C ASN A 38 -22.22 3.83 -24.74
N GLY A 39 -21.10 3.73 -25.45
CA GLY A 39 -20.98 3.70 -26.91
C GLY A 39 -19.71 2.97 -27.32
N SER A 40 -19.19 3.31 -28.48
CA SER A 40 -17.95 2.72 -29.01
C SER A 40 -16.95 3.80 -29.42
N ALA A 41 -17.14 5.06 -28.99
CA ALA A 41 -16.12 6.07 -29.14
C ALA A 41 -14.96 5.81 -28.17
N ASP A 42 -13.82 6.35 -28.55
CA ASP A 42 -12.64 6.35 -27.71
C ASP A 42 -12.89 7.06 -26.37
N ALA A 43 -12.67 6.33 -25.28
CA ALA A 43 -12.74 6.86 -23.92
C ALA A 43 -11.51 7.72 -23.55
N PHE A 44 -10.40 7.56 -24.30
CA PHE A 44 -9.11 8.18 -24.03
C PHE A 44 -8.52 8.92 -25.24
N PRO A 45 -9.20 9.93 -25.80
CA PRO A 45 -8.87 10.53 -27.10
C PRO A 45 -7.50 11.24 -27.20
N PHE A 46 -6.67 11.11 -26.20
CA PHE A 46 -5.29 11.63 -26.17
C PHE A 46 -4.27 10.58 -25.70
N THR A 47 -4.68 9.32 -25.59
CA THR A 47 -3.85 8.21 -25.09
C THR A 47 -3.88 7.04 -26.07
N PRO A 48 -3.02 7.01 -27.09
CA PRO A 48 -3.07 6.05 -28.20
C PRO A 48 -2.93 4.57 -27.84
N SER A 49 -2.81 4.26 -26.60
CA SER A 49 -2.72 2.89 -26.10
C SER A 49 -3.95 2.43 -25.32
N GLN A 50 -4.95 3.31 -25.18
CA GLN A 50 -6.19 3.05 -24.47
C GLN A 50 -7.36 3.62 -25.28
N TRP A 51 -8.49 2.89 -25.35
CA TRP A 51 -9.71 3.33 -26.03
C TRP A 51 -11.00 2.87 -25.35
N ASN A 52 -10.92 1.88 -24.47
CA ASN A 52 -12.05 1.39 -23.68
C ASN A 52 -11.80 1.65 -22.18
N ASP A 53 -12.89 1.95 -21.49
CA ASP A 53 -12.97 2.11 -20.04
C ASP A 53 -14.29 1.44 -19.62
N THR A 54 -14.23 0.23 -19.07
CA THR A 54 -15.45 -0.59 -18.87
C THR A 54 -16.23 -0.19 -17.64
N ASP A 55 -15.58 0.27 -16.58
CA ASP A 55 -16.22 0.66 -15.32
C ASP A 55 -16.22 2.18 -15.06
N GLU A 56 -15.71 2.95 -16.01
CA GLU A 56 -15.74 4.42 -16.03
C GLU A 56 -14.90 5.06 -14.90
N ASP A 57 -13.78 4.47 -14.56
CA ASP A 57 -12.90 4.99 -13.50
C ASP A 57 -11.75 5.86 -14.00
N GLY A 58 -11.54 5.89 -15.32
CA GLY A 58 -10.51 6.68 -15.97
C GLY A 58 -9.20 5.92 -16.22
N PHE A 59 -9.16 4.63 -15.93
CA PHE A 59 -8.07 3.74 -16.33
C PHE A 59 -8.50 2.85 -17.51
N GLY A 60 -7.57 2.56 -18.41
CA GLY A 60 -7.93 1.91 -19.66
C GLY A 60 -7.83 0.39 -19.62
N ASP A 61 -8.74 -0.28 -20.31
CA ASP A 61 -8.86 -1.74 -20.33
C ASP A 61 -7.66 -2.46 -20.97
N ASN A 62 -6.85 -1.79 -21.80
CA ASN A 62 -5.71 -2.42 -22.45
C ASN A 62 -4.54 -2.60 -21.47
N TRP A 63 -3.82 -3.69 -21.59
CA TRP A 63 -2.71 -4.02 -20.68
C TRP A 63 -1.40 -4.30 -21.42
N ALA A 64 -0.27 -4.07 -20.75
CA ALA A 64 1.08 -4.34 -21.27
C ALA A 64 1.81 -5.45 -20.50
N ASP A 65 1.39 -5.77 -19.29
CA ASP A 65 2.01 -6.81 -18.49
C ASP A 65 1.63 -8.21 -19.01
N GLY A 66 2.63 -8.96 -19.45
CA GLY A 66 2.44 -10.32 -19.96
C GLY A 66 1.96 -11.32 -18.90
N SER A 67 2.13 -11.02 -17.61
CA SER A 67 1.60 -11.86 -16.52
C SER A 67 0.08 -11.87 -16.46
N TRP A 68 -0.57 -10.84 -17.00
CA TRP A 68 -2.02 -10.72 -17.06
C TRP A 68 -2.68 -11.45 -18.25
N ASN A 69 -1.88 -11.94 -19.19
CA ASN A 69 -2.41 -12.56 -20.42
C ASN A 69 -3.37 -13.72 -20.15
N GLU A 70 -3.07 -14.59 -19.20
CA GLU A 70 -3.93 -15.75 -18.91
C GLU A 70 -5.28 -15.34 -18.30
N THR A 71 -5.31 -14.30 -17.48
CA THR A 71 -6.52 -13.78 -16.86
C THR A 71 -7.31 -12.90 -17.82
N ARG A 72 -6.65 -11.95 -18.47
CA ARG A 72 -7.29 -10.93 -19.33
C ARG A 72 -7.77 -11.48 -20.66
N MET A 73 -7.06 -12.41 -21.30
CA MET A 73 -7.49 -13.05 -22.57
C MET A 73 -8.79 -13.84 -22.45
N ASN A 74 -9.17 -14.26 -21.25
CA ASN A 74 -10.46 -14.92 -21.00
C ASN A 74 -11.60 -13.91 -20.79
N TRP A 75 -11.28 -12.63 -20.64
CA TRP A 75 -12.26 -11.56 -20.54
C TRP A 75 -12.42 -10.92 -21.92
N SER A 76 -13.61 -10.64 -22.33
CA SER A 76 -13.87 -9.94 -23.60
C SER A 76 -13.62 -8.43 -23.50
N ILE A 77 -12.62 -8.03 -22.70
CA ILE A 77 -12.31 -6.65 -22.32
C ILE A 77 -10.86 -6.34 -22.58
N GLY A 78 -10.64 -5.23 -23.26
CA GLY A 78 -9.30 -4.75 -23.61
C GLY A 78 -8.53 -5.68 -24.52
N VAL A 79 -7.31 -5.31 -24.81
CA VAL A 79 -6.35 -6.13 -25.58
C VAL A 79 -4.94 -5.92 -25.01
N TRP A 80 -4.06 -6.88 -25.24
CA TRP A 80 -2.65 -6.67 -24.98
C TRP A 80 -2.08 -5.63 -25.96
N TYR A 81 -1.54 -4.55 -25.43
CA TYR A 81 -0.94 -3.47 -26.20
C TYR A 81 0.42 -3.10 -25.61
N ALA A 82 1.47 -3.18 -26.41
CA ALA A 82 2.82 -2.89 -25.93
C ALA A 82 2.90 -1.44 -25.40
N ASN A 83 3.31 -1.27 -24.16
CA ASN A 83 3.35 0.00 -23.44
C ASN A 83 1.96 0.66 -23.22
N ALA A 84 0.91 -0.13 -23.00
CA ALA A 84 -0.36 0.40 -22.53
C ALA A 84 -0.13 1.31 -21.32
N SER A 85 -0.62 2.53 -21.40
CA SER A 85 -0.47 3.54 -20.36
C SER A 85 -1.55 3.34 -19.31
N GLN A 86 -1.19 3.34 -18.03
CA GLN A 86 -2.12 3.23 -16.91
C GLN A 86 -3.18 2.12 -17.12
N PRO A 87 -2.73 0.86 -17.30
CA PRO A 87 -3.63 -0.24 -17.55
C PRO A 87 -4.45 -0.55 -16.31
N ASP A 88 -5.76 -0.56 -16.45
CA ASP A 88 -6.65 -0.93 -15.38
C ASP A 88 -6.44 -2.38 -14.93
N ALA A 89 -6.19 -2.60 -13.66
CA ALA A 89 -6.03 -3.92 -13.07
C ALA A 89 -7.36 -4.55 -12.63
N CYS A 90 -8.39 -3.73 -12.43
CA CYS A 90 -9.70 -4.11 -11.92
C CYS A 90 -10.89 -3.71 -12.84
N PRO A 91 -10.89 -3.98 -14.16
CA PRO A 91 -11.73 -3.34 -15.17
C PRO A 91 -13.24 -3.63 -15.09
N PHE A 92 -13.72 -4.10 -13.98
CA PHE A 92 -15.15 -4.31 -13.69
C PHE A 92 -15.56 -3.65 -12.38
N VAL A 93 -14.61 -3.02 -11.67
CA VAL A 93 -14.83 -2.48 -10.34
C VAL A 93 -14.09 -1.16 -10.23
N THR A 94 -14.80 -0.05 -10.42
CA THR A 94 -14.30 1.31 -10.31
C THR A 94 -13.37 1.49 -9.11
N GLY A 95 -12.17 2.00 -9.34
CA GLY A 95 -11.18 2.25 -8.30
C GLY A 95 -10.22 3.39 -8.65
N PHE A 96 -9.40 3.81 -7.68
CA PHE A 96 -8.54 4.98 -7.84
C PHE A 96 -7.10 4.73 -7.40
N SER A 97 -6.73 3.49 -7.11
CA SER A 97 -5.35 3.14 -6.77
C SER A 97 -4.38 3.41 -7.93
N VAL A 98 -3.16 3.84 -7.59
CA VAL A 98 -2.16 4.30 -8.57
C VAL A 98 -0.72 3.88 -8.22
N GLU A 99 -0.50 3.27 -7.06
CA GLU A 99 0.84 2.90 -6.59
C GLU A 99 1.19 1.43 -6.90
N ASP A 100 0.25 0.51 -6.69
CA ASP A 100 0.45 -0.93 -6.95
C ASP A 100 -0.31 -1.43 -8.18
N ARG A 101 -1.64 -1.30 -8.20
CA ARG A 101 -2.55 -1.69 -9.27
C ARG A 101 -3.41 -0.49 -9.66
N PHE A 102 -3.30 -0.02 -10.89
CA PHE A 102 -4.15 1.07 -11.38
C PHE A 102 -5.61 0.65 -11.44
N GLY A 103 -6.54 1.54 -11.06
CA GLY A 103 -7.97 1.34 -11.24
C GLY A 103 -8.61 0.34 -10.28
N CYS A 104 -7.93 -0.09 -9.23
CA CYS A 104 -8.52 -0.96 -8.22
C CYS A 104 -9.10 -0.14 -7.04
N PRO A 105 -10.04 -0.72 -6.27
CA PRO A 105 -10.54 -0.10 -5.05
C PRO A 105 -9.41 0.35 -4.13
N ASP A 106 -9.58 1.55 -3.56
CA ASP A 106 -8.68 2.21 -2.63
C ASP A 106 -9.58 3.03 -1.69
N ALA A 107 -9.85 2.49 -0.51
CA ALA A 107 -10.90 3.00 0.37
C ALA A 107 -10.51 4.27 1.10
N ASP A 108 -9.24 4.43 1.44
CA ASP A 108 -8.74 5.58 2.18
C ASP A 108 -8.00 6.61 1.32
N ASN A 109 -7.82 6.30 0.03
CA ASN A 109 -7.22 7.15 -1.01
C ASN A 109 -5.74 7.47 -0.75
N ASP A 110 -4.96 6.50 -0.31
CA ASP A 110 -3.52 6.64 -0.19
C ASP A 110 -2.75 6.23 -1.47
N GLY A 111 -3.47 5.66 -2.43
CA GLY A 111 -2.96 5.24 -3.73
C GLY A 111 -2.68 3.74 -3.83
N TRP A 112 -2.66 3.02 -2.74
CA TRP A 112 -2.53 1.57 -2.72
C TRP A 112 -3.89 0.88 -2.81
N SER A 113 -3.94 -0.26 -3.49
CA SER A 113 -5.22 -0.94 -3.69
C SER A 113 -5.61 -1.77 -2.47
N ASP A 114 -6.90 -1.75 -2.13
CA ASP A 114 -7.49 -2.63 -1.12
C ASP A 114 -7.18 -4.11 -1.42
N PRO A 115 -6.98 -4.95 -0.40
CA PRO A 115 -6.77 -6.38 -0.60
C PRO A 115 -8.01 -7.07 -1.17
N ASP A 116 -7.79 -8.03 -2.06
CA ASP A 116 -8.81 -8.92 -2.57
C ASP A 116 -8.41 -10.41 -2.47
N SER A 117 -9.22 -11.32 -2.99
CA SER A 117 -8.95 -12.77 -2.91
C SER A 117 -7.69 -13.21 -3.66
N ASN A 118 -7.19 -12.43 -4.60
CA ASN A 118 -6.04 -12.74 -5.45
C ASN A 118 -4.85 -11.82 -5.19
N TRP A 119 -5.10 -10.68 -4.56
CA TRP A 119 -4.10 -9.68 -4.24
C TRP A 119 -4.25 -9.26 -2.77
N THR A 120 -3.41 -9.81 -1.93
CA THR A 120 -3.42 -9.62 -0.47
C THR A 120 -2.28 -8.70 -0.05
N ALA A 121 -2.27 -8.23 1.19
CA ALA A 121 -1.16 -7.47 1.75
C ALA A 121 0.20 -8.16 1.54
N SER A 122 0.25 -9.50 1.67
CA SER A 122 1.47 -10.27 1.39
C SER A 122 1.90 -10.25 -0.09
N ASN A 123 1.03 -9.86 -1.01
CA ASN A 123 1.34 -9.67 -2.43
C ASN A 123 1.65 -8.21 -2.78
N GLY A 124 1.42 -7.28 -1.86
CA GLY A 124 1.63 -5.85 -2.03
C GLY A 124 0.35 -5.01 -2.08
N ALA A 125 -0.81 -5.56 -1.73
CA ALA A 125 -2.00 -4.76 -1.46
C ALA A 125 -1.83 -3.97 -0.17
N ASP A 126 -2.65 -2.95 0.00
CA ASP A 126 -2.71 -2.19 1.22
C ASP A 126 -2.99 -3.08 2.45
N ALA A 127 -2.12 -3.00 3.45
CA ALA A 127 -2.30 -3.70 4.72
C ALA A 127 -3.26 -2.97 5.66
N PHE A 128 -3.55 -1.69 5.41
CA PHE A 128 -4.34 -0.80 6.27
C PHE A 128 -5.41 -0.02 5.49
N PRO A 129 -6.39 -0.65 4.83
CA PRO A 129 -7.34 -0.01 3.90
C PRO A 129 -8.22 1.11 4.46
N ASP A 130 -8.11 1.42 5.74
CA ASP A 130 -8.83 2.50 6.42
C ASP A 130 -7.87 3.56 7.01
N ASN A 131 -6.56 3.48 6.72
CA ASN A 131 -5.54 4.37 7.29
C ASN A 131 -4.63 4.97 6.22
N PRO A 132 -4.95 6.14 5.63
CA PRO A 132 -4.23 6.74 4.51
C PRO A 132 -2.78 7.17 4.82
N THR A 133 -2.24 6.74 5.91
CA THR A 133 -0.86 6.99 6.29
C THR A 133 -0.02 5.72 6.40
N GLN A 134 -0.64 4.55 6.20
CA GLN A 134 0.01 3.25 6.27
C GLN A 134 -0.51 2.34 5.16
N TRP A 135 0.36 1.59 4.50
CA TRP A 135 0.02 0.62 3.45
C TRP A 135 0.81 -0.68 3.55
N SER A 136 1.82 -0.75 4.40
CA SER A 136 2.70 -1.90 4.56
C SER A 136 2.82 -2.30 6.02
N ASP A 137 2.78 -3.61 6.28
CA ASP A 137 3.00 -4.26 7.56
C ASP A 137 3.89 -5.49 7.30
N ARG A 138 5.18 -5.34 7.47
CA ARG A 138 6.17 -6.33 7.04
C ARG A 138 6.19 -7.57 7.91
N ASP A 139 6.02 -7.43 9.20
CA ASP A 139 6.06 -8.52 10.16
C ASP A 139 4.68 -9.03 10.59
N ASN A 140 3.61 -8.34 10.13
CA ASN A 140 2.22 -8.67 10.34
C ASN A 140 1.77 -8.61 11.80
N ASP A 141 2.21 -7.60 12.53
CA ASP A 141 1.77 -7.38 13.91
C ASP A 141 0.59 -6.39 14.02
N GLY A 142 0.23 -5.75 12.91
CA GLY A 142 -0.87 -4.82 12.81
C GLY A 142 -0.46 -3.36 13.02
N TRP A 143 0.82 -3.04 13.03
CA TRP A 143 1.36 -1.69 13.02
C TRP A 143 2.10 -1.43 11.69
N GLY A 144 2.12 -0.19 11.25
CA GLY A 144 2.54 0.13 9.88
C GLY A 144 3.99 0.58 9.76
N ASP A 145 4.63 0.15 8.67
CA ASP A 145 6.05 0.42 8.39
C ASP A 145 6.36 1.88 8.06
N ASN A 146 5.36 2.72 7.74
CA ASN A 146 5.61 4.12 7.39
C ASN A 146 5.86 4.96 8.64
N GLN A 147 7.10 5.39 8.80
CA GLN A 147 7.57 6.22 9.93
C GLN A 147 7.64 7.72 9.59
N SER A 148 6.97 8.17 8.54
CA SER A 148 6.96 9.58 8.15
C SER A 148 6.29 10.46 9.20
N GLU A 149 6.71 11.73 9.30
CA GLU A 149 6.09 12.69 10.22
C GLU A 149 4.58 12.80 9.94
N GLY A 150 3.78 12.54 10.95
CA GLY A 150 2.32 12.57 10.88
C GLY A 150 1.66 11.23 10.53
N ALA A 151 2.44 10.18 10.27
CA ALA A 151 1.88 8.84 10.13
C ALA A 151 1.21 8.38 11.44
N LEU A 152 0.13 7.64 11.29
CA LEU A 152 -0.62 7.06 12.40
C LEU A 152 -0.28 5.57 12.51
N GLN A 153 -0.39 4.99 13.71
CA GLN A 153 -0.17 3.57 13.95
C GLN A 153 1.20 3.08 13.45
N VAL A 154 2.22 3.86 13.78
CA VAL A 154 3.62 3.61 13.37
C VAL A 154 4.20 2.46 14.14
N ASP A 155 4.93 1.60 13.45
CA ASP A 155 5.75 0.54 14.03
C ASP A 155 7.20 1.00 14.17
N ASP A 156 7.71 1.03 15.41
CA ASP A 156 9.12 1.33 15.68
C ASP A 156 10.03 0.11 15.42
N PHE A 157 9.45 -1.08 15.22
CA PHE A 157 10.15 -2.35 15.01
C PHE A 157 9.67 -3.16 13.81
N PRO A 158 9.70 -2.67 12.57
CA PRO A 158 9.05 -3.26 11.39
C PRO A 158 9.48 -4.69 10.99
N ASP A 159 10.39 -5.28 11.68
CA ASP A 159 10.88 -6.65 11.47
C ASP A 159 10.69 -7.55 12.71
N ASN A 160 9.99 -7.07 13.75
CA ASN A 160 9.79 -7.79 15.00
C ASN A 160 8.32 -7.87 15.43
N PRO A 161 7.57 -8.89 15.04
CA PRO A 161 6.13 -9.01 15.26
C PRO A 161 5.72 -9.12 16.74
N THR A 162 6.61 -8.81 17.64
CA THR A 162 6.35 -8.81 19.08
C THR A 162 6.59 -7.44 19.72
N GLN A 163 7.04 -6.47 18.95
CA GLN A 163 7.30 -5.10 19.41
C GLN A 163 6.83 -4.11 18.34
N TRP A 164 6.27 -2.99 18.76
CA TRP A 164 5.77 -1.93 17.87
C TRP A 164 5.97 -0.52 18.45
N LEU A 165 6.40 -0.41 19.69
CA LEU A 165 6.58 0.88 20.37
C LEU A 165 7.90 0.91 21.14
N ASP A 166 8.64 1.98 20.97
CA ASP A 166 9.86 2.32 21.69
C ASP A 166 9.69 3.74 22.29
N THR A 167 9.21 3.82 23.54
CA THR A 167 8.83 5.11 24.12
C THR A 167 10.01 6.04 24.37
N ASP A 168 11.17 5.50 24.69
CA ASP A 168 12.35 6.32 25.03
C ASP A 168 13.43 6.37 23.94
N GLY A 169 13.28 5.55 22.88
CA GLY A 169 14.11 5.60 21.70
C GLY A 169 15.46 4.91 21.84
N ASP A 170 15.57 3.91 22.71
CA ASP A 170 16.83 3.21 22.93
C ASP A 170 17.02 1.96 22.06
N GLY A 171 15.97 1.58 21.32
CA GLY A 171 15.94 0.45 20.40
C GLY A 171 15.48 -0.86 21.04
N TRP A 172 14.92 -0.81 22.25
CA TRP A 172 14.23 -1.93 22.89
C TRP A 172 12.74 -1.60 23.02
N GLY A 173 11.89 -2.61 22.96
CA GLY A 173 10.46 -2.40 22.83
C GLY A 173 9.68 -2.53 24.13
N ASP A 174 8.65 -1.72 24.27
CA ASP A 174 7.82 -1.59 25.48
C ASP A 174 6.96 -2.82 25.76
N ASN A 175 6.73 -3.71 24.78
CA ASN A 175 5.89 -4.89 24.98
C ASN A 175 6.63 -5.97 25.74
N ASN A 176 6.21 -6.18 27.00
CA ASN A 176 6.76 -7.20 27.90
C ASN A 176 5.85 -8.45 28.00
N SER A 177 4.96 -8.69 27.06
CA SER A 177 4.08 -9.86 27.05
C SER A 177 4.87 -11.16 26.95
N TYR A 178 4.29 -12.26 27.48
CA TYR A 178 4.93 -13.56 27.40
C TYR A 178 5.26 -13.97 25.95
N GLY A 179 6.51 -14.17 25.66
CA GLY A 179 7.01 -14.53 24.34
C GLY A 179 7.52 -13.36 23.51
N ALA A 180 7.36 -12.12 24.00
CA ALA A 180 7.98 -10.95 23.35
C ALA A 180 9.51 -11.08 23.36
N THR A 181 10.10 -10.56 22.29
CA THR A 181 11.56 -10.49 22.11
C THR A 181 11.99 -9.03 22.17
N GLN A 182 13.26 -8.76 22.44
CA GLN A 182 13.80 -7.39 22.49
C GLN A 182 13.01 -6.48 23.46
N VAL A 183 12.69 -7.04 24.65
CA VAL A 183 11.88 -6.36 25.67
C VAL A 183 12.72 -5.34 26.41
N ASP A 184 12.14 -4.18 26.66
CA ASP A 184 12.66 -3.16 27.55
C ASP A 184 12.02 -3.29 28.95
N ASP A 185 12.85 -3.48 29.96
CA ASP A 185 12.43 -3.48 31.36
C ASP A 185 12.26 -2.05 31.92
N PHE A 186 12.76 -1.02 31.18
CA PHE A 186 12.75 0.39 31.57
C PHE A 186 12.24 1.35 30.48
N PRO A 187 11.01 1.23 29.98
CA PRO A 187 10.48 1.94 28.80
C PRO A 187 10.48 3.48 28.83
N LEU A 188 11.07 4.09 29.81
CA LEU A 188 11.16 5.55 29.98
C LEU A 188 12.59 6.00 30.28
N ILE A 189 13.57 5.09 30.22
CA ILE A 189 14.97 5.38 30.62
C ILE A 189 15.92 4.95 29.47
N PRO A 190 16.23 5.82 28.51
CA PRO A 190 17.01 5.50 27.30
C PRO A 190 18.43 4.98 27.53
N SER A 191 18.83 4.79 28.71
CA SER A 191 20.16 4.27 29.11
C SER A 191 20.08 2.94 29.83
N GLN A 192 18.89 2.38 29.98
CA GLN A 192 18.62 1.09 30.62
C GLN A 192 17.55 0.35 29.86
N TYR A 193 17.75 -0.91 29.57
CA TYR A 193 16.76 -1.77 28.89
C TYR A 193 16.62 -3.14 29.54
N ARG A 194 17.42 -3.45 30.53
CA ARG A 194 17.45 -4.76 31.18
C ARG A 194 17.62 -4.68 32.68
N ASP A 195 16.84 -5.52 33.40
CA ASP A 195 16.94 -5.74 34.84
C ASP A 195 17.02 -7.26 35.07
N THR A 196 18.21 -7.81 35.21
CA THR A 196 18.43 -9.26 35.23
C THR A 196 17.97 -9.91 36.55
N ASP A 197 18.09 -9.23 37.70
CA ASP A 197 17.71 -9.77 38.99
C ASP A 197 16.35 -9.25 39.52
N GLY A 198 15.74 -8.29 38.81
CA GLY A 198 14.41 -7.77 39.09
C GLY A 198 14.33 -6.83 40.29
N ASP A 199 15.43 -6.13 40.63
CA ASP A 199 15.47 -5.26 41.78
C ASP A 199 15.12 -3.80 41.49
N GLY A 200 14.89 -3.48 40.20
CA GLY A 200 14.44 -2.17 39.71
C GLY A 200 15.59 -1.22 39.36
N TYR A 201 16.82 -1.69 39.34
CA TYR A 201 17.99 -1.00 38.82
C TYR A 201 18.46 -1.66 37.52
N GLY A 202 18.90 -0.86 36.56
CA GLY A 202 19.27 -1.40 35.24
C GLY A 202 20.68 -1.94 35.15
N ASP A 203 20.89 -2.99 34.39
CA ASP A 203 22.16 -3.70 34.22
C ASP A 203 23.30 -2.84 33.65
N ASP A 204 23.03 -1.70 32.97
CA ASP A 204 24.09 -0.79 32.50
C ASP A 204 24.56 0.11 33.61
N ILE A 205 25.71 -0.21 34.18
CA ILE A 205 26.34 0.52 35.26
C ILE A 205 26.61 2.01 34.93
N ASN A 206 26.67 2.37 33.64
CA ASN A 206 26.90 3.75 33.21
C ASN A 206 25.58 4.48 32.89
N GLY A 207 24.46 3.76 32.87
CA GLY A 207 23.14 4.31 32.68
C GLY A 207 22.58 5.02 33.90
N PHE A 208 21.38 5.54 33.77
CA PHE A 208 20.64 6.13 34.89
C PHE A 208 20.34 5.06 35.96
N GLU A 209 20.69 5.29 37.21
CA GLU A 209 20.53 4.35 38.32
C GLU A 209 21.07 2.94 38.01
N GLY A 210 22.27 2.89 37.36
CA GLY A 210 22.90 1.63 36.96
C GLY A 210 23.28 0.75 38.15
N ASP A 211 22.91 -0.54 38.03
CA ASP A 211 23.20 -1.56 39.03
C ASP A 211 24.68 -1.98 39.00
N VAL A 212 25.34 -1.96 40.14
CA VAL A 212 26.71 -2.44 40.32
C VAL A 212 26.77 -3.94 40.62
N CYS A 213 25.64 -4.57 40.88
CA CYS A 213 25.51 -5.98 41.25
C CYS A 213 24.39 -6.69 40.46
N PRO A 214 24.39 -6.69 39.12
CA PRO A 214 23.23 -7.05 38.25
C PRO A 214 22.75 -8.51 38.31
N LEU A 215 23.17 -9.24 39.27
CA LEU A 215 22.77 -10.62 39.56
C LEU A 215 22.34 -10.82 41.04
N SER A 216 22.18 -9.73 41.78
CA SER A 216 21.91 -9.79 43.22
C SER A 216 20.95 -8.69 43.63
N THR A 217 19.72 -9.05 43.98
CA THR A 217 18.69 -8.11 44.40
C THR A 217 19.14 -7.23 45.60
N VAL A 218 18.56 -6.04 45.72
CA VAL A 218 18.82 -5.08 46.83
C VAL A 218 18.69 -5.77 48.21
N GLU A 219 17.75 -6.68 48.36
CA GLU A 219 17.52 -7.43 49.60
C GLU A 219 18.72 -8.36 49.95
N GLU A 220 19.36 -8.96 48.92
CA GLU A 220 20.54 -9.82 49.11
C GLU A 220 21.77 -9.00 49.46
N VAL A 221 21.95 -7.84 48.86
CA VAL A 221 23.06 -6.92 49.19
C VAL A 221 22.92 -6.35 50.61
N GLU A 222 21.71 -5.90 50.99
CA GLU A 222 21.45 -5.39 52.32
C GLU A 222 21.53 -6.47 53.40
N SER A 223 21.24 -7.72 53.06
CA SER A 223 21.34 -8.86 53.98
C SER A 223 22.77 -9.34 54.24
N GLY A 224 23.77 -8.82 53.49
CA GLY A 224 25.19 -9.16 53.67
C GLY A 224 25.55 -10.58 53.16
N TRP A 225 24.75 -11.15 52.25
CA TRP A 225 24.96 -12.47 51.68
C TRP A 225 25.99 -12.51 50.54
N ILE A 226 26.59 -11.37 50.18
CA ILE A 226 27.66 -11.34 49.20
C ILE A 226 28.99 -11.25 49.93
N SER A 227 29.66 -12.38 50.09
CA SER A 227 31.06 -12.48 50.54
C SER A 227 31.95 -12.86 49.37
#